data_7c4d43cdd985111906b245449f1294a5
#
_entry.id   7c4d43cdd985111906b245449f1294a5
#
_cell.length_a   1.000
_cell.length_b   1.000
_cell.length_c   1.000
_cell.angle_alpha   90.00
_cell.angle_beta   90.00
_cell.angle_gamma   90.00
#
_symmetry.space_group_name_H-M   'P 1'
#
loop_
_entity.id
_entity.type
_entity.pdbx_description
1 polymer ?
#
loop_
_entity_poly.entity_id
_entity_poly.type
_entity_poly.pdbx_seq_one_letter_code
_entity_poly.pdbx_strand_id
1 'polypeptide(L)'
;MKKISSQSFKFILTVVIIFSNYSYGKEFQKLFEITTPMNQVSNVDAAINKSFNDLIFRLTGTNNLSNIKQIAPSIKIKKDFLISYEPISIDDQSYLVAKFNKDSLIEKLESLEIPIIGYNRPTVMLLMKIEDGSQAPYILNNSSNSYVDKKIKIILDEVSNLRGIFFELPVFDLDDIKELNSLTIFDSERDIILSNYEYDFQLNLNLSQSNINKWIILGDYKSKKSLSLDLTLDNLQISLNSLADDYLSTFIISDNESYIEVIVNNITSYDDLMKLQDAMLRLISVRTSVIKSYVEDSISYTLKINGDLDSFKKEIRANPYLQLIESDENVTFVLISN
;
A
#
# COMPACT_ATOMS: atom_id res chain seq x y z
N MET A 1 53.52 5.61 -5.05
CA MET A 1 52.16 5.53 -5.66
C MET A 1 51.85 4.06 -5.96
N LYS A 2 50.99 3.41 -5.16
CA LYS A 2 50.57 2.03 -5.40
C LYS A 2 49.46 2.03 -6.45
N LYS A 3 49.68 1.33 -7.57
CA LYS A 3 48.68 1.07 -8.59
C LYS A 3 47.58 0.18 -7.97
N ILE A 4 46.36 0.73 -7.79
CA ILE A 4 45.17 -0.04 -7.46
C ILE A 4 44.86 -0.87 -8.71
N SER A 5 44.76 -2.19 -8.57
CA SER A 5 44.56 -3.10 -9.69
C SER A 5 43.18 -2.90 -10.30
N SER A 6 43.10 -2.98 -11.61
CA SER A 6 41.86 -2.82 -12.40
C SER A 6 40.75 -3.83 -12.04
N GLN A 7 41.09 -4.89 -11.32
CA GLN A 7 40.13 -5.88 -10.83
C GLN A 7 39.31 -5.39 -9.61
N SER A 8 39.97 -4.62 -8.70
CA SER A 8 39.25 -4.06 -7.53
C SER A 8 38.22 -2.98 -7.95
N PHE A 9 38.51 -2.25 -9.01
CA PHE A 9 37.60 -1.25 -9.53
C PHE A 9 36.35 -1.89 -10.23
N LYS A 10 36.52 -3.01 -10.92
CA LYS A 10 35.42 -3.76 -11.53
C LYS A 10 34.53 -4.40 -10.47
N PHE A 11 35.08 -4.87 -9.36
CA PHE A 11 34.30 -5.45 -8.26
C PHE A 11 33.44 -4.39 -7.55
N ILE A 12 33.98 -3.18 -7.33
CA ILE A 12 33.22 -2.06 -6.75
C ILE A 12 32.10 -1.59 -7.69
N LEU A 13 32.36 -1.56 -9.00
CA LEU A 13 31.34 -1.16 -9.99
C LEU A 13 30.20 -2.19 -10.13
N THR A 14 30.50 -3.49 -9.95
CA THR A 14 29.49 -4.56 -10.03
C THR A 14 28.59 -4.57 -8.78
N VAL A 15 29.09 -4.19 -7.61
CA VAL A 15 28.30 -4.09 -6.37
C VAL A 15 27.31 -2.91 -6.39
N VAL A 16 27.64 -1.83 -7.11
CA VAL A 16 26.75 -0.64 -7.22
C VAL A 16 25.56 -0.88 -8.17
N ILE A 17 25.63 -1.85 -9.10
CA ILE A 17 24.57 -2.08 -10.09
C ILE A 17 23.45 -3.01 -9.56
N ILE A 18 23.65 -3.69 -8.43
CA ILE A 18 22.68 -4.67 -7.86
C ILE A 18 21.55 -3.99 -7.04
N PHE A 19 21.63 -2.68 -6.78
CA PHE A 19 20.65 -1.97 -5.93
C PHE A 19 19.50 -1.29 -6.68
N SER A 20 19.26 -1.58 -7.94
CA SER A 20 18.17 -0.96 -8.69
C SER A 20 17.08 -1.98 -9.00
N ASN A 21 15.93 -1.80 -8.36
CA ASN A 21 14.58 -2.30 -8.60
C ASN A 21 14.00 -3.16 -7.46
N TYR A 22 14.00 -2.63 -6.25
CA TYR A 22 13.17 -3.21 -5.19
C TYR A 22 11.84 -2.46 -5.14
N SER A 23 10.75 -3.14 -5.45
CA SER A 23 9.40 -2.69 -5.13
C SER A 23 9.23 -2.72 -3.61
N TYR A 24 8.98 -1.58 -3.00
CA TYR A 24 8.87 -1.40 -1.54
C TYR A 24 7.41 -1.22 -1.12
N GLY A 25 6.55 -2.17 -1.44
CA GLY A 25 5.20 -2.13 -0.88
C GLY A 25 5.26 -2.04 0.65
N LYS A 26 4.37 -1.24 1.24
CA LYS A 26 4.25 -1.13 2.71
C LYS A 26 3.20 -2.10 3.24
N GLU A 27 3.40 -2.57 4.49
CA GLU A 27 2.38 -3.39 5.17
C GLU A 27 1.18 -2.54 5.59
N PHE A 28 -0.01 -2.89 5.11
CA PHE A 28 -1.27 -2.28 5.53
C PHE A 28 -1.83 -3.00 6.77
N GLN A 29 -1.40 -2.59 7.95
CA GLN A 29 -1.66 -3.28 9.23
C GLN A 29 -3.15 -3.52 9.52
N LYS A 30 -4.04 -2.57 9.14
CA LYS A 30 -5.48 -2.64 9.39
C LYS A 30 -6.27 -3.23 8.22
N LEU A 31 -5.72 -4.26 7.56
CA LEU A 31 -6.30 -4.81 6.34
C LEU A 31 -7.75 -5.30 6.53
N PHE A 32 -8.05 -5.94 7.66
CA PHE A 32 -9.37 -6.50 8.01
C PHE A 32 -10.18 -5.61 8.96
N GLU A 33 -9.80 -4.35 9.10
CA GLU A 33 -10.50 -3.35 9.91
C GLU A 33 -10.98 -2.21 9.01
N ILE A 34 -12.28 -1.91 9.05
CA ILE A 34 -12.91 -0.84 8.27
C ILE A 34 -13.54 0.18 9.20
N THR A 35 -13.24 1.45 8.95
CA THR A 35 -13.87 2.59 9.63
C THR A 35 -14.90 3.23 8.69
N THR A 36 -16.17 3.21 9.08
CA THR A 36 -17.29 3.75 8.29
C THR A 36 -17.89 4.97 8.98
N PRO A 37 -18.00 6.14 8.31
CA PRO A 37 -18.68 7.31 8.86
C PRO A 37 -20.18 7.04 9.09
N MET A 38 -20.67 7.30 10.30
CA MET A 38 -22.07 7.05 10.65
C MET A 38 -23.06 8.06 10.03
N ASN A 39 -22.60 9.24 9.64
CA ASN A 39 -23.41 10.23 8.93
C ASN A 39 -23.77 9.82 7.48
N GLN A 40 -23.09 8.83 6.92
CA GLN A 40 -23.34 8.30 5.57
C GLN A 40 -24.26 7.08 5.55
N VAL A 41 -24.72 6.62 6.71
CA VAL A 41 -25.52 5.38 6.85
C VAL A 41 -26.69 5.60 7.80
N SER A 42 -27.76 4.81 7.64
CA SER A 42 -28.99 5.00 8.42
C SER A 42 -28.96 4.37 9.81
N ASN A 43 -28.14 3.33 10.00
CA ASN A 43 -28.03 2.59 11.25
C ASN A 43 -26.79 1.69 11.29
N VAL A 44 -26.55 1.02 12.41
CA VAL A 44 -25.39 0.13 12.61
C VAL A 44 -25.36 -1.02 11.59
N ASP A 45 -26.50 -1.61 11.25
CA ASP A 45 -26.54 -2.71 10.26
C ASP A 45 -26.15 -2.23 8.86
N ALA A 46 -26.57 -1.02 8.49
CA ALA A 46 -26.14 -0.38 7.24
C ALA A 46 -24.64 -0.06 7.26
N ALA A 47 -24.10 0.37 8.42
CA ALA A 47 -22.68 0.58 8.58
C ALA A 47 -21.86 -0.72 8.42
N ILE A 48 -22.28 -1.81 9.09
CA ILE A 48 -21.63 -3.13 8.97
C ILE A 48 -21.72 -3.62 7.50
N ASN A 49 -22.86 -3.44 6.85
CA ASN A 49 -23.02 -3.82 5.45
C ASN A 49 -22.07 -3.06 4.54
N LYS A 50 -21.95 -1.74 4.73
CA LYS A 50 -21.00 -0.91 3.99
C LYS A 50 -19.57 -1.31 4.30
N SER A 51 -19.20 -1.47 5.57
CA SER A 51 -17.85 -1.90 5.99
C SER A 51 -17.44 -3.24 5.35
N PHE A 52 -18.36 -4.20 5.30
CA PHE A 52 -18.10 -5.48 4.64
C PHE A 52 -17.85 -5.31 3.13
N ASN A 53 -18.66 -4.51 2.44
CA ASN A 53 -18.48 -4.25 1.02
C ASN A 53 -17.14 -3.54 0.74
N ASP A 54 -16.81 -2.54 1.55
CA ASP A 54 -15.56 -1.79 1.47
C ASP A 54 -14.34 -2.72 1.74
N LEU A 55 -14.49 -3.68 2.68
CA LEU A 55 -13.47 -4.69 2.93
C LEU A 55 -13.25 -5.60 1.73
N ILE A 56 -14.32 -6.14 1.14
CA ILE A 56 -14.20 -6.98 -0.06
C ILE A 56 -13.56 -6.21 -1.20
N PHE A 57 -13.94 -4.94 -1.39
CA PHE A 57 -13.32 -4.07 -2.38
C PHE A 57 -11.82 -3.87 -2.12
N ARG A 58 -11.42 -3.67 -0.86
CA ARG A 58 -10.00 -3.57 -0.46
C ARG A 58 -9.23 -4.86 -0.71
N LEU A 59 -9.82 -6.02 -0.40
CA LEU A 59 -9.16 -7.32 -0.52
C LEU A 59 -9.03 -7.80 -1.96
N THR A 60 -10.02 -7.52 -2.81
CA THR A 60 -10.05 -8.01 -4.19
C THR A 60 -9.59 -7.00 -5.22
N GLY A 61 -9.39 -5.74 -4.82
CA GLY A 61 -9.06 -4.65 -5.73
C GLY A 61 -10.20 -4.20 -6.64
N THR A 62 -11.34 -4.91 -6.64
CA THR A 62 -12.47 -4.65 -7.55
C THR A 62 -13.78 -4.44 -6.83
N ASN A 63 -14.56 -3.44 -7.25
CA ASN A 63 -15.91 -3.21 -6.72
C ASN A 63 -16.97 -4.04 -7.49
N ASN A 64 -16.83 -5.36 -7.44
CA ASN A 64 -17.74 -6.27 -8.12
C ASN A 64 -18.86 -6.73 -7.18
N LEU A 65 -20.07 -6.16 -7.34
CA LEU A 65 -21.23 -6.53 -6.54
C LEU A 65 -21.63 -8.01 -6.66
N SER A 66 -21.29 -8.69 -7.76
CA SER A 66 -21.57 -10.12 -7.91
C SER A 66 -20.70 -10.94 -6.96
N ASN A 67 -19.43 -10.59 -6.79
CA ASN A 67 -18.52 -11.23 -5.84
C ASN A 67 -19.04 -11.06 -4.41
N ILE A 68 -19.44 -9.84 -4.03
CA ILE A 68 -20.00 -9.56 -2.70
C ILE A 68 -21.23 -10.43 -2.42
N LYS A 69 -22.13 -10.59 -3.40
CA LYS A 69 -23.32 -11.44 -3.25
C LYS A 69 -22.97 -12.93 -3.14
N GLN A 70 -21.94 -13.40 -3.83
CA GLN A 70 -21.48 -14.79 -3.73
C GLN A 70 -20.83 -15.08 -2.36
N ILE A 71 -20.08 -14.13 -1.83
CA ILE A 71 -19.41 -14.24 -0.53
C ILE A 71 -20.45 -14.21 0.60
N ALA A 72 -21.29 -13.18 0.61
CA ALA A 72 -22.28 -12.94 1.66
C ALA A 72 -23.55 -12.24 1.11
N PRO A 73 -24.57 -13.02 0.71
CA PRO A 73 -25.78 -12.49 0.07
C PRO A 73 -26.69 -11.69 1.02
N SER A 74 -26.52 -11.78 2.34
CA SER A 74 -27.34 -11.09 3.33
C SER A 74 -26.50 -10.49 4.46
N ILE A 75 -27.07 -9.49 5.14
CA ILE A 75 -26.44 -8.87 6.31
C ILE A 75 -26.17 -9.88 7.45
N LYS A 76 -27.02 -10.89 7.59
CA LYS A 76 -26.81 -11.95 8.58
C LYS A 76 -25.50 -12.69 8.31
N ILE A 77 -25.28 -13.14 7.06
CA ILE A 77 -24.06 -13.85 6.65
C ILE A 77 -22.84 -12.92 6.75
N LYS A 78 -22.97 -11.62 6.43
CA LYS A 78 -21.89 -10.65 6.61
C LYS A 78 -21.46 -10.52 8.07
N LYS A 79 -22.42 -10.61 9.01
CA LYS A 79 -22.15 -10.61 10.45
C LYS A 79 -21.42 -11.88 10.93
N ASP A 80 -21.56 -13.00 10.24
CA ASP A 80 -20.85 -14.23 10.58
C ASP A 80 -19.32 -14.09 10.39
N PHE A 81 -18.89 -13.16 9.52
CA PHE A 81 -17.49 -12.79 9.35
C PHE A 81 -16.99 -11.72 10.34
N LEU A 82 -17.89 -11.12 11.14
CA LEU A 82 -17.55 -10.02 12.02
C LEU A 82 -16.98 -10.55 13.36
N ILE A 83 -15.80 -10.09 13.76
CA ILE A 83 -15.24 -10.37 15.09
C ILE A 83 -15.85 -9.40 16.11
N SER A 84 -15.79 -8.11 15.80
CA SER A 84 -16.27 -7.04 16.68
C SER A 84 -16.60 -5.79 15.89
N TYR A 85 -17.39 -4.91 16.50
CA TYR A 85 -17.55 -3.54 16.05
C TYR A 85 -17.67 -2.61 17.25
N GLU A 86 -17.20 -1.38 17.07
CA GLU A 86 -17.28 -0.34 18.09
C GLU A 86 -17.57 1.03 17.46
N PRO A 87 -18.44 1.83 18.07
CA PRO A 87 -18.58 3.24 17.71
C PRO A 87 -17.41 4.03 18.30
N ILE A 88 -16.82 4.90 17.50
CA ILE A 88 -15.80 5.85 17.93
C ILE A 88 -16.18 7.26 17.50
N SER A 89 -15.61 8.29 18.14
CA SER A 89 -15.74 9.69 17.75
C SER A 89 -14.36 10.25 17.42
N ILE A 90 -14.23 10.87 16.24
CA ILE A 90 -13.03 11.56 15.79
C ILE A 90 -13.48 12.94 15.31
N ASP A 91 -12.91 14.01 15.87
CA ASP A 91 -13.22 15.40 15.51
C ASP A 91 -14.75 15.68 15.47
N ASP A 92 -15.46 15.28 16.52
CA ASP A 92 -16.91 15.40 16.68
C ASP A 92 -17.77 14.64 15.64
N GLN A 93 -17.15 13.80 14.82
CA GLN A 93 -17.84 12.90 13.90
C GLN A 93 -17.88 11.47 14.44
N SER A 94 -19.04 10.82 14.30
CA SER A 94 -19.21 9.42 14.71
C SER A 94 -18.84 8.46 13.58
N TYR A 95 -18.08 7.43 13.93
CA TYR A 95 -17.68 6.34 13.03
C TYR A 95 -17.99 5.00 13.67
N LEU A 96 -18.15 3.98 12.82
CA LEU A 96 -18.17 2.58 13.23
C LEU A 96 -16.87 1.92 12.76
N VAL A 97 -16.10 1.36 13.70
CA VAL A 97 -14.95 0.51 13.37
C VAL A 97 -15.41 -0.94 13.42
N ALA A 98 -15.32 -1.64 12.30
CA ALA A 98 -15.68 -3.05 12.18
C ALA A 98 -14.44 -3.89 11.89
N LYS A 99 -14.22 -4.95 12.70
CA LYS A 99 -13.13 -5.93 12.54
C LYS A 99 -13.69 -7.25 12.06
N PHE A 100 -13.09 -7.79 11.00
CA PHE A 100 -13.54 -9.03 10.36
C PHE A 100 -12.55 -10.16 10.54
N ASN A 101 -13.07 -11.39 10.53
CA ASN A 101 -12.27 -12.60 10.66
C ASN A 101 -11.50 -12.86 9.37
N LYS A 102 -10.17 -12.74 9.46
CA LYS A 102 -9.23 -12.95 8.37
C LYS A 102 -9.38 -14.33 7.75
N ASP A 103 -9.25 -15.37 8.60
CA ASP A 103 -9.12 -16.75 8.13
C ASP A 103 -10.41 -17.21 7.42
N SER A 104 -11.57 -16.93 8.02
CA SER A 104 -12.87 -17.24 7.42
C SER A 104 -13.12 -16.51 6.10
N LEU A 105 -12.65 -15.26 5.98
CA LEU A 105 -12.81 -14.48 4.73
C LEU A 105 -11.86 -14.98 3.65
N ILE A 106 -10.61 -15.25 3.99
CA ILE A 106 -9.63 -15.77 3.03
C ILE A 106 -10.11 -17.14 2.52
N GLU A 107 -10.46 -18.07 3.41
CA GLU A 107 -10.99 -19.39 3.03
C GLU A 107 -12.21 -19.27 2.10
N LYS A 108 -13.12 -18.31 2.40
CA LYS A 108 -14.29 -18.06 1.57
C LYS A 108 -13.96 -17.51 0.19
N LEU A 109 -13.05 -16.53 0.10
CA LEU A 109 -12.60 -15.94 -1.17
C LEU A 109 -11.94 -17.00 -2.05
N GLU A 110 -11.10 -17.84 -1.46
CA GLU A 110 -10.43 -18.94 -2.13
C GLU A 110 -11.39 -20.01 -2.64
N SER A 111 -12.36 -20.42 -1.80
CA SER A 111 -13.39 -21.38 -2.22
C SER A 111 -14.21 -20.91 -3.42
N LEU A 112 -14.18 -19.60 -3.72
CA LEU A 112 -14.84 -18.96 -4.86
C LEU A 112 -13.86 -18.58 -5.97
N GLU A 113 -12.59 -18.96 -5.85
CA GLU A 113 -11.52 -18.59 -6.82
C GLU A 113 -11.43 -17.07 -7.05
N ILE A 114 -11.70 -16.26 -6.00
CA ILE A 114 -11.60 -14.81 -6.06
C ILE A 114 -10.20 -14.41 -5.62
N PRO A 115 -9.42 -13.75 -6.50
CA PRO A 115 -8.05 -13.36 -6.19
C PRO A 115 -8.00 -12.33 -5.06
N ILE A 116 -6.94 -12.40 -4.25
CA ILE A 116 -6.76 -11.60 -3.03
C ILE A 116 -5.49 -10.77 -3.15
N ILE A 117 -5.55 -9.55 -2.63
CA ILE A 117 -4.40 -8.69 -2.41
C ILE A 117 -4.07 -8.69 -0.92
N GLY A 118 -2.83 -9.05 -0.58
CA GLY A 118 -2.37 -9.24 0.79
C GLY A 118 -2.10 -7.95 1.57
N TYR A 119 -1.34 -8.07 2.66
CA TYR A 119 -0.93 -6.93 3.49
C TYR A 119 0.07 -6.02 2.80
N ASN A 120 0.86 -6.55 1.86
CA ASN A 120 1.75 -5.75 1.04
C ASN A 120 0.94 -4.90 0.06
N ARG A 121 1.08 -3.57 0.16
CA ARG A 121 0.27 -2.62 -0.59
C ARG A 121 1.14 -1.58 -1.27
N PRO A 122 0.73 -1.13 -2.48
CA PRO A 122 1.51 -0.16 -3.22
C PRO A 122 1.63 1.18 -2.50
N THR A 123 2.81 1.77 -2.63
CA THR A 123 3.10 3.15 -2.25
C THR A 123 3.17 4.01 -3.51
N VAL A 124 2.38 5.06 -3.55
CA VAL A 124 2.27 6.00 -4.68
C VAL A 124 2.85 7.36 -4.26
N MET A 125 3.96 7.75 -4.84
CA MET A 125 4.50 9.11 -4.67
C MET A 125 3.65 10.08 -5.48
N LEU A 126 2.95 10.99 -4.80
CA LEU A 126 2.13 12.01 -5.44
C LEU A 126 2.90 13.34 -5.55
N LEU A 127 3.19 13.74 -6.77
CA LEU A 127 3.71 15.07 -7.10
C LEU A 127 2.58 15.92 -7.67
N MET A 128 1.94 16.72 -6.80
CA MET A 128 0.82 17.57 -7.20
C MET A 128 1.21 19.05 -7.08
N LYS A 129 1.31 19.71 -8.22
CA LYS A 129 1.46 21.17 -8.29
C LYS A 129 0.11 21.85 -8.10
N ILE A 130 0.08 22.90 -7.28
CA ILE A 130 -1.11 23.71 -7.01
C ILE A 130 -0.88 25.12 -7.56
N GLU A 131 -1.80 25.60 -8.40
CA GLU A 131 -1.81 26.93 -9.00
C GLU A 131 -3.17 27.59 -8.77
N ASP A 132 -3.35 28.21 -7.60
CA ASP A 132 -4.62 28.82 -7.18
C ASP A 132 -4.74 30.31 -7.50
N GLY A 133 -3.66 30.91 -8.05
CA GLY A 133 -3.60 32.30 -8.40
C GLY A 133 -3.47 33.30 -7.22
N SER A 134 -3.55 32.80 -5.98
CA SER A 134 -3.41 33.64 -4.77
C SER A 134 -1.96 33.82 -4.33
N GLN A 135 -1.10 32.86 -4.70
CA GLN A 135 0.32 32.81 -4.40
C GLN A 135 1.11 32.18 -5.56
N ALA A 136 2.44 32.15 -5.45
CA ALA A 136 3.25 31.45 -6.42
C ALA A 136 2.88 29.94 -6.44
N PRO A 137 2.92 29.27 -7.61
CA PRO A 137 2.68 27.85 -7.70
C PRO A 137 3.59 27.06 -6.75
N TYR A 138 3.05 26.03 -6.11
CA TYR A 138 3.79 25.20 -5.16
C TYR A 138 3.44 23.72 -5.31
N ILE A 139 4.27 22.85 -4.76
CA ILE A 139 4.00 21.42 -4.70
C ILE A 139 3.36 21.07 -3.36
N LEU A 140 2.24 20.34 -3.43
CA LEU A 140 1.56 19.80 -2.25
C LEU A 140 2.52 18.92 -1.46
N ASN A 141 2.65 19.20 -0.17
CA ASN A 141 3.49 18.44 0.75
C ASN A 141 2.82 18.29 2.13
N ASN A 142 3.44 17.57 3.04
CA ASN A 142 2.87 17.35 4.38
C ASN A 142 2.65 18.62 5.19
N SER A 143 3.47 19.66 4.99
CA SER A 143 3.39 20.95 5.68
C SER A 143 2.36 21.90 5.06
N SER A 144 1.96 21.69 3.80
CA SER A 144 0.97 22.51 3.10
C SER A 144 -0.37 22.49 3.85
N ASN A 145 -1.01 23.64 4.04
CA ASN A 145 -2.16 23.77 4.93
C ASN A 145 -3.24 24.75 4.43
N SER A 146 -3.29 25.03 3.12
CA SER A 146 -4.37 25.82 2.54
C SER A 146 -5.72 25.07 2.62
N TYR A 147 -6.82 25.75 2.34
CA TYR A 147 -8.13 25.09 2.23
C TYR A 147 -8.15 23.97 1.18
N VAL A 148 -7.52 24.20 0.04
CA VAL A 148 -7.40 23.22 -1.06
C VAL A 148 -6.57 22.02 -0.62
N ASP A 149 -5.42 22.27 0.03
CA ASP A 149 -4.52 21.21 0.50
C ASP A 149 -5.21 20.27 1.48
N LYS A 150 -5.96 20.84 2.43
CA LYS A 150 -6.72 20.03 3.41
C LYS A 150 -7.74 19.12 2.74
N LYS A 151 -8.48 19.65 1.76
CA LYS A 151 -9.47 18.85 1.01
C LYS A 151 -8.80 17.73 0.21
N ILE A 152 -7.66 18.00 -0.44
CA ILE A 152 -6.92 16.98 -1.17
C ILE A 152 -6.41 15.90 -0.22
N LYS A 153 -5.81 16.28 0.91
CA LYS A 153 -5.32 15.32 1.91
C LYS A 153 -6.43 14.42 2.45
N ILE A 154 -7.61 14.96 2.72
CA ILE A 154 -8.78 14.16 3.11
C ILE A 154 -9.14 13.13 2.03
N ILE A 155 -9.14 13.52 0.76
CA ILE A 155 -9.42 12.60 -0.36
C ILE A 155 -8.35 11.51 -0.45
N LEU A 156 -7.07 11.88 -0.31
CA LEU A 156 -5.98 10.89 -0.30
C LEU A 156 -6.15 9.88 0.83
N ASP A 157 -6.48 10.35 2.04
CA ASP A 157 -6.72 9.49 3.21
C ASP A 157 -7.94 8.58 3.01
N GLU A 158 -9.03 9.09 2.43
CA GLU A 158 -10.23 8.30 2.14
C GLU A 158 -9.95 7.20 1.11
N VAL A 159 -9.25 7.54 0.01
CA VAL A 159 -8.87 6.56 -1.01
C VAL A 159 -7.86 5.55 -0.44
N SER A 160 -6.87 6.00 0.32
CA SER A 160 -5.90 5.13 1.00
C SER A 160 -6.60 4.11 1.89
N ASN A 161 -7.50 4.57 2.75
CA ASN A 161 -8.23 3.70 3.67
C ASN A 161 -9.17 2.74 2.94
N LEU A 162 -9.91 3.23 1.94
CA LEU A 162 -10.84 2.40 1.18
C LEU A 162 -10.12 1.32 0.37
N ARG A 163 -9.03 1.69 -0.32
CA ARG A 163 -8.33 0.80 -1.26
C ARG A 163 -7.18 0.04 -0.61
N GLY A 164 -6.70 0.47 0.53
CA GLY A 164 -5.49 -0.06 1.17
C GLY A 164 -4.23 0.24 0.36
N ILE A 165 -4.08 1.46 -0.13
CA ILE A 165 -2.86 1.96 -0.80
C ILE A 165 -2.27 3.11 0.01
N PHE A 166 -1.01 3.42 -0.22
CA PHE A 166 -0.36 4.54 0.46
C PHE A 166 -0.09 5.66 -0.54
N PHE A 167 -0.54 6.88 -0.23
CA PHE A 167 -0.07 8.07 -0.92
C PHE A 167 1.02 8.74 -0.08
N GLU A 168 2.20 8.91 -0.67
CA GLU A 168 3.30 9.65 -0.10
C GLU A 168 3.35 11.04 -0.72
N LEU A 169 3.42 12.06 0.14
CA LEU A 169 3.67 13.43 -0.27
C LEU A 169 5.14 13.76 -0.04
N PRO A 170 5.80 14.46 -0.94
CA PRO A 170 7.21 14.80 -0.76
C PRO A 170 7.40 15.69 0.47
N VAL A 171 8.55 15.52 1.12
CA VAL A 171 9.03 16.39 2.21
C VAL A 171 10.25 17.12 1.67
N PHE A 172 10.09 18.39 1.39
CA PHE A 172 11.17 19.20 0.85
C PHE A 172 11.89 19.95 1.97
N ASP A 173 13.19 19.97 1.92
CA ASP A 173 13.98 20.91 2.69
C ASP A 173 14.04 22.31 1.99
N LEU A 174 14.75 23.26 2.61
CA LEU A 174 14.82 24.62 2.08
C LEU A 174 15.60 24.72 0.76
N ASP A 175 16.50 23.80 0.51
CA ASP A 175 17.32 23.78 -0.70
C ASP A 175 16.55 23.10 -1.82
N ASP A 176 15.85 21.99 -1.55
CA ASP A 176 14.89 21.36 -2.47
C ASP A 176 13.83 22.36 -2.94
N ILE A 177 13.27 23.16 -2.04
CA ILE A 177 12.25 24.18 -2.38
C ILE A 177 12.82 25.25 -3.32
N LYS A 178 14.06 25.69 -3.13
CA LYS A 178 14.70 26.67 -4.02
C LYS A 178 14.94 26.08 -5.42
N GLU A 179 15.40 24.84 -5.50
CA GLU A 179 15.63 24.14 -6.75
C GLU A 179 14.30 23.91 -7.48
N LEU A 180 13.27 23.38 -6.80
CA LEU A 180 11.95 23.14 -7.38
C LEU A 180 11.23 24.42 -7.85
N ASN A 181 11.43 25.55 -7.20
CA ASN A 181 10.87 26.83 -7.64
C ASN A 181 11.57 27.38 -8.91
N SER A 182 12.78 26.94 -9.20
CA SER A 182 13.53 27.31 -10.42
C SER A 182 13.23 26.39 -11.59
N LEU A 183 12.61 25.19 -11.35
CA LEU A 183 12.41 24.14 -12.34
C LEU A 183 10.96 24.09 -12.86
N THR A 184 10.81 23.79 -14.13
CA THR A 184 9.56 23.24 -14.65
C THR A 184 9.44 21.79 -14.16
N ILE A 185 8.25 21.38 -13.67
CA ILE A 185 7.95 20.07 -13.02
C ILE A 185 8.37 18.82 -13.85
N PHE A 186 8.86 19.00 -15.05
CA PHE A 186 9.18 17.94 -16.00
C PHE A 186 10.69 17.73 -16.27
N ASP A 187 11.57 18.35 -15.47
CA ASP A 187 13.01 18.29 -15.71
C ASP A 187 13.70 17.17 -14.92
N SER A 188 14.81 16.65 -15.46
CA SER A 188 15.59 15.52 -14.94
C SER A 188 16.14 15.69 -13.51
N GLU A 189 16.20 16.91 -12.99
CA GLU A 189 16.67 17.23 -11.63
C GLU A 189 15.65 16.79 -10.55
N ARG A 190 14.36 16.70 -10.91
CA ARG A 190 13.32 16.11 -10.05
C ARG A 190 13.63 14.67 -9.65
N ASP A 191 14.22 13.89 -10.54
CA ASP A 191 14.51 12.48 -10.33
C ASP A 191 15.59 12.32 -9.25
N ILE A 192 16.47 13.29 -9.06
CA ILE A 192 17.50 13.31 -8.00
C ILE A 192 16.83 13.45 -6.63
N ILE A 193 15.88 14.37 -6.49
CA ILE A 193 15.15 14.59 -5.24
C ILE A 193 14.31 13.35 -4.90
N LEU A 194 13.64 12.78 -5.89
CA LEU A 194 12.79 11.60 -5.72
C LEU A 194 13.58 10.32 -5.46
N SER A 195 14.85 10.24 -5.81
CA SER A 195 15.69 9.07 -5.54
C SER A 195 15.89 8.79 -4.04
N ASN A 196 15.56 9.75 -3.18
CA ASN A 196 15.60 9.58 -1.72
C ASN A 196 14.31 8.96 -1.14
N TYR A 197 13.29 8.72 -1.97
CA TYR A 197 12.01 8.14 -1.54
C TYR A 197 11.83 6.73 -2.09
N GLU A 198 11.26 5.87 -1.27
CA GLU A 198 10.87 4.51 -1.64
C GLU A 198 9.40 4.50 -2.03
N TYR A 199 9.09 4.20 -3.28
CA TYR A 199 7.72 4.10 -3.80
C TYR A 199 7.65 3.11 -4.97
N ASP A 200 6.46 2.54 -5.18
CA ASP A 200 6.20 1.61 -6.30
C ASP A 200 5.75 2.36 -7.55
N PHE A 201 4.98 3.42 -7.37
CA PHE A 201 4.40 4.22 -8.46
C PHE A 201 4.56 5.70 -8.19
N GLN A 202 4.64 6.47 -9.28
CA GLN A 202 4.65 7.92 -9.24
C GLN A 202 3.43 8.46 -9.96
N LEU A 203 2.77 9.46 -9.38
CA LEU A 203 1.62 10.16 -9.96
C LEU A 203 1.90 11.66 -10.00
N ASN A 204 1.92 12.21 -11.21
CA ASN A 204 2.20 13.63 -11.45
C ASN A 204 0.92 14.37 -11.84
N LEU A 205 0.52 15.33 -11.04
CA LEU A 205 -0.69 16.12 -11.27
C LEU A 205 -0.41 17.63 -11.15
N ASN A 206 -1.18 18.41 -11.88
CA ASN A 206 -1.24 19.87 -11.74
C ASN A 206 -2.71 20.27 -11.57
N LEU A 207 -3.04 20.85 -10.41
CA LEU A 207 -4.35 21.43 -10.12
C LEU A 207 -4.27 22.93 -10.29
N SER A 208 -4.86 23.46 -11.34
CA SER A 208 -4.81 24.89 -11.70
C SER A 208 -6.18 25.53 -11.67
N GLN A 209 -6.26 26.73 -11.12
CA GLN A 209 -7.42 27.59 -11.24
C GLN A 209 -7.40 28.26 -12.63
N SER A 210 -8.23 27.75 -13.55
CA SER A 210 -8.28 28.23 -14.94
C SER A 210 -9.08 29.54 -15.11
N ASN A 211 -9.98 29.84 -14.17
CA ASN A 211 -10.80 31.05 -14.14
C ASN A 211 -11.38 31.25 -12.73
N ILE A 212 -12.06 32.36 -12.46
CA ILE A 212 -12.79 32.58 -11.22
C ILE A 212 -13.74 31.41 -10.99
N ASN A 213 -13.54 30.68 -9.88
CA ASN A 213 -14.32 29.51 -9.48
C ASN A 213 -14.25 28.29 -10.43
N LYS A 214 -13.28 28.23 -11.35
CA LYS A 214 -13.09 27.06 -12.22
C LYS A 214 -11.69 26.50 -12.10
N TRP A 215 -11.63 25.17 -11.93
CA TRP A 215 -10.42 24.42 -11.72
C TRP A 215 -10.27 23.31 -12.77
N ILE A 216 -9.05 22.91 -13.05
CA ILE A 216 -8.71 21.85 -13.98
C ILE A 216 -7.55 21.04 -13.41
N ILE A 217 -7.57 19.73 -13.64
CA ILE A 217 -6.45 18.85 -13.33
C ILE A 217 -5.80 18.43 -14.65
N LEU A 218 -4.48 18.49 -14.69
CA LEU A 218 -3.62 18.08 -15.81
C LEU A 218 -2.52 17.13 -15.28
N GLY A 219 -1.89 16.38 -16.17
CA GLY A 219 -0.81 15.45 -15.83
C GLY A 219 -1.16 14.01 -16.23
N ASP A 220 -0.78 13.03 -15.42
CA ASP A 220 -1.05 11.61 -15.65
C ASP A 220 -2.57 11.32 -15.68
N TYR A 221 -3.34 12.13 -14.94
CA TYR A 221 -4.78 12.25 -15.13
C TYR A 221 -5.14 13.64 -15.65
N LYS A 222 -6.08 13.69 -16.59
CA LYS A 222 -6.56 14.95 -17.18
C LYS A 222 -8.07 15.05 -17.08
N SER A 223 -8.55 16.08 -16.39
CA SER A 223 -9.98 16.40 -16.37
C SER A 223 -10.46 16.88 -17.75
N LYS A 224 -11.64 16.42 -18.16
CA LYS A 224 -12.22 16.76 -19.48
C LYS A 224 -12.69 18.21 -19.57
N LYS A 225 -13.01 18.83 -18.44
CA LYS A 225 -13.59 20.19 -18.35
C LYS A 225 -13.09 20.90 -17.10
N SER A 226 -13.07 22.23 -17.15
CA SER A 226 -12.91 23.07 -15.96
C SER A 226 -14.23 23.11 -15.19
N LEU A 227 -14.21 22.77 -13.91
CA LEU A 227 -15.37 22.68 -13.01
C LEU A 227 -15.16 23.54 -11.76
N SER A 228 -16.17 23.63 -10.89
CA SER A 228 -15.96 24.17 -9.55
C SER A 228 -14.94 23.34 -8.78
N LEU A 229 -14.32 23.89 -7.75
CA LEU A 229 -13.32 23.18 -6.95
C LEU A 229 -13.88 21.84 -6.42
N ASP A 230 -15.06 21.86 -5.80
CA ASP A 230 -15.65 20.66 -5.21
C ASP A 230 -15.87 19.55 -6.26
N LEU A 231 -16.47 19.89 -7.40
CA LEU A 231 -16.67 18.92 -8.49
C LEU A 231 -15.33 18.45 -9.10
N THR A 232 -14.30 19.29 -9.10
CA THR A 232 -12.97 18.89 -9.58
C THR A 232 -12.33 17.90 -8.61
N LEU A 233 -12.49 18.11 -7.31
CA LEU A 233 -12.00 17.23 -6.26
C LEU A 233 -12.79 15.92 -6.20
N ASP A 234 -14.12 15.93 -6.40
CA ASP A 234 -14.92 14.70 -6.53
C ASP A 234 -14.41 13.85 -7.72
N ASN A 235 -14.14 14.49 -8.86
CA ASN A 235 -13.55 13.79 -10.01
C ASN A 235 -12.14 13.28 -9.74
N LEU A 236 -11.33 14.00 -8.97
CA LEU A 236 -10.02 13.53 -8.51
C LEU A 236 -10.16 12.23 -7.69
N GLN A 237 -11.07 12.21 -6.72
CA GLN A 237 -11.33 11.03 -5.89
C GLN A 237 -11.74 9.81 -6.74
N ILE A 238 -12.66 10.01 -7.70
CA ILE A 238 -13.07 8.95 -8.62
C ILE A 238 -11.88 8.43 -9.44
N SER A 239 -11.04 9.35 -9.92
CA SER A 239 -9.88 9.00 -10.76
C SER A 239 -8.80 8.28 -9.96
N LEU A 240 -8.52 8.73 -8.73
CA LEU A 240 -7.59 8.05 -7.82
C LEU A 240 -8.06 6.63 -7.49
N ASN A 241 -9.36 6.42 -7.29
CA ASN A 241 -9.92 5.08 -7.11
C ASN A 241 -9.73 4.21 -8.35
N SER A 242 -9.87 4.75 -9.56
CA SER A 242 -9.64 4.01 -10.80
C SER A 242 -8.16 3.69 -11.03
N LEU A 243 -7.26 4.65 -10.77
CA LEU A 243 -5.81 4.42 -10.84
C LEU A 243 -5.35 3.37 -9.82
N ALA A 244 -6.00 3.33 -8.67
CA ALA A 244 -5.72 2.31 -7.67
C ALA A 244 -6.03 0.88 -8.18
N ASP A 245 -6.97 0.68 -9.11
CA ASP A 245 -7.21 -0.63 -9.73
C ASP A 245 -5.96 -1.10 -10.49
N ASP A 246 -5.34 -0.20 -11.27
CA ASP A 246 -4.14 -0.52 -12.04
C ASP A 246 -2.95 -0.84 -11.11
N TYR A 247 -2.74 -0.02 -10.07
CA TYR A 247 -1.66 -0.23 -9.11
C TYR A 247 -1.83 -1.52 -8.33
N LEU A 248 -3.02 -1.79 -7.82
CA LEU A 248 -3.32 -2.99 -7.03
C LEU A 248 -3.25 -4.27 -7.87
N SER A 249 -3.52 -4.20 -9.17
CA SER A 249 -3.47 -5.37 -10.05
C SER A 249 -2.11 -6.07 -10.04
N THR A 250 -1.02 -5.33 -9.80
CA THR A 250 0.34 -5.87 -9.73
C THR A 250 0.69 -6.53 -8.38
N PHE A 251 -0.22 -6.43 -7.40
CA PHE A 251 -0.09 -7.00 -6.05
C PHE A 251 -1.05 -8.16 -5.81
N ILE A 252 -1.78 -8.60 -6.82
CA ILE A 252 -2.68 -9.76 -6.72
C ILE A 252 -1.85 -11.02 -6.52
N ILE A 253 -2.21 -11.81 -5.49
CA ILE A 253 -1.63 -13.13 -5.26
C ILE A 253 -2.33 -14.11 -6.21
N SER A 254 -1.57 -14.78 -7.07
CA SER A 254 -2.12 -15.77 -8.01
C SER A 254 -2.51 -17.06 -7.28
N ASP A 255 -3.45 -17.82 -7.85
CA ASP A 255 -3.95 -19.09 -7.26
C ASP A 255 -2.99 -20.27 -7.51
N ASN A 256 -1.86 -20.06 -8.17
CA ASN A 256 -0.88 -21.13 -8.40
C ASN A 256 -0.23 -21.53 -7.08
N GLU A 257 -0.32 -22.80 -6.74
CA GLU A 257 0.34 -23.36 -5.57
C GLU A 257 1.80 -23.73 -5.88
N SER A 258 2.72 -23.35 -4.99
CA SER A 258 4.13 -23.72 -5.05
C SER A 258 4.64 -24.15 -3.69
N TYR A 259 5.70 -24.96 -3.70
CA TYR A 259 6.42 -25.35 -2.48
C TYR A 259 7.81 -24.69 -2.52
N ILE A 260 8.16 -24.03 -1.44
CA ILE A 260 9.46 -23.38 -1.27
C ILE A 260 10.09 -23.80 0.04
N GLU A 261 11.41 -23.90 0.04
CA GLU A 261 12.19 -24.06 1.28
C GLU A 261 12.74 -22.70 1.68
N VAL A 262 12.54 -22.33 2.95
CA VAL A 262 13.01 -21.08 3.51
C VAL A 262 13.80 -21.32 4.79
N ILE A 263 14.81 -20.52 5.02
CA ILE A 263 15.61 -20.53 6.25
C ILE A 263 15.39 -19.20 6.94
N VAL A 264 15.04 -19.25 8.21
CA VAL A 264 14.91 -18.04 9.05
C VAL A 264 15.99 -18.08 10.12
N ASN A 265 16.85 -17.08 10.12
CA ASN A 265 17.96 -16.95 11.06
C ASN A 265 17.60 -15.98 12.20
N ASN A 266 18.45 -15.96 13.22
CA ASN A 266 18.34 -15.07 14.39
C ASN A 266 17.17 -15.42 15.32
N ILE A 267 16.86 -16.71 15.48
CA ILE A 267 15.87 -17.22 16.42
C ILE A 267 16.60 -17.73 17.67
N THR A 268 16.86 -16.82 18.61
CA THR A 268 17.69 -17.07 19.77
C THR A 268 16.89 -17.33 21.06
N SER A 269 15.60 -17.01 21.05
CA SER A 269 14.71 -17.13 22.20
C SER A 269 13.32 -17.62 21.83
N TYR A 270 12.54 -18.01 22.85
CA TYR A 270 11.12 -18.34 22.67
C TYR A 270 10.32 -17.15 22.16
N ASP A 271 10.65 -15.92 22.60
CA ASP A 271 9.99 -14.70 22.16
C ASP A 271 10.23 -14.44 20.66
N ASP A 272 11.44 -14.75 20.16
CA ASP A 272 11.75 -14.67 18.71
C ASP A 272 10.93 -15.67 17.92
N LEU A 273 10.75 -16.88 18.45
CA LEU A 273 9.89 -17.88 17.81
C LEU A 273 8.44 -17.40 17.73
N MET A 274 7.90 -16.78 18.79
CA MET A 274 6.54 -16.23 18.79
C MET A 274 6.40 -15.07 17.79
N LYS A 275 7.39 -14.16 17.75
CA LYS A 275 7.42 -13.08 16.73
C LYS A 275 7.46 -13.64 15.30
N LEU A 276 8.26 -14.68 15.07
CA LEU A 276 8.31 -15.35 13.78
C LEU A 276 6.95 -15.95 13.41
N GLN A 277 6.27 -16.61 14.34
CA GLN A 277 4.92 -17.16 14.10
C GLN A 277 3.93 -16.04 13.72
N ASP A 278 3.95 -14.92 14.45
CA ASP A 278 3.10 -13.76 14.15
C ASP A 278 3.44 -13.15 12.77
N ALA A 279 4.73 -13.06 12.43
CA ALA A 279 5.16 -12.60 11.12
C ALA A 279 4.68 -13.53 9.99
N MET A 280 4.79 -14.83 10.17
CA MET A 280 4.33 -15.83 9.19
C MET A 280 2.81 -15.80 9.02
N LEU A 281 2.04 -15.59 10.10
CA LEU A 281 0.58 -15.44 10.03
C LEU A 281 0.11 -14.20 9.23
N ARG A 282 0.99 -13.20 9.06
CA ARG A 282 0.70 -12.01 8.24
C ARG A 282 0.92 -12.24 6.75
N LEU A 283 1.64 -13.30 6.36
CA LEU A 283 1.85 -13.65 4.96
C LEU A 283 0.60 -14.37 4.43
N ILE A 284 -0.21 -13.66 3.63
CA ILE A 284 -1.44 -14.24 3.06
C ILE A 284 -1.13 -15.31 2.01
N SER A 285 0.00 -15.19 1.34
CA SER A 285 0.45 -16.20 0.39
C SER A 285 0.76 -17.55 1.04
N VAL A 286 1.12 -17.58 2.33
CA VAL A 286 1.49 -18.84 3.02
C VAL A 286 0.24 -19.60 3.44
N ARG A 287 0.08 -20.82 2.89
CA ARG A 287 -1.00 -21.75 3.20
C ARG A 287 -0.67 -22.67 4.36
N THR A 288 0.47 -23.29 4.27
CA THR A 288 0.97 -24.17 5.31
C THR A 288 2.46 -23.95 5.49
N SER A 289 2.90 -24.08 6.74
CA SER A 289 4.30 -24.04 7.11
C SER A 289 4.62 -25.30 7.92
N VAL A 290 5.64 -26.03 7.50
CA VAL A 290 6.12 -27.21 8.18
C VAL A 290 7.59 -27.01 8.56
N ILE A 291 7.90 -27.08 9.85
CA ILE A 291 9.28 -27.03 10.32
C ILE A 291 10.01 -28.30 9.84
N LYS A 292 11.09 -28.12 9.11
CA LYS A 292 11.96 -29.20 8.62
C LYS A 292 13.09 -29.49 9.60
N SER A 293 13.71 -28.44 10.13
CA SER A 293 14.79 -28.54 11.11
C SER A 293 14.94 -27.25 11.92
N TYR A 294 15.51 -27.41 13.11
CA TYR A 294 15.97 -26.30 13.94
C TYR A 294 17.44 -26.59 14.31
N VAL A 295 18.33 -25.72 13.90
CA VAL A 295 19.76 -25.86 14.10
C VAL A 295 20.34 -24.55 14.58
N GLU A 296 20.92 -24.55 15.79
CA GLU A 296 21.46 -23.35 16.44
C GLU A 296 20.39 -22.25 16.59
N ASP A 297 20.54 -21.16 15.85
CA ASP A 297 19.62 -20.01 15.83
C ASP A 297 18.78 -19.91 14.54
N SER A 298 18.72 -21.01 13.76
CA SER A 298 18.11 -21.05 12.44
C SER A 298 17.00 -22.10 12.38
N ILE A 299 15.86 -21.74 11.78
CA ILE A 299 14.74 -22.64 11.51
C ILE A 299 14.54 -22.77 10.00
N SER A 300 14.52 -24.02 9.53
CA SER A 300 14.18 -24.32 8.14
C SER A 300 12.70 -24.74 8.05
N TYR A 301 11.98 -24.12 7.09
CA TYR A 301 10.60 -24.45 6.80
C TYR A 301 10.44 -24.96 5.37
N THR A 302 9.49 -25.87 5.18
CA THR A 302 8.85 -26.08 3.89
C THR A 302 7.52 -25.33 3.92
N LEU A 303 7.36 -24.36 3.04
CA LEU A 303 6.15 -23.56 2.90
C LEU A 303 5.38 -24.02 1.66
N LYS A 304 4.07 -24.18 1.79
CA LYS A 304 3.15 -24.20 0.67
C LYS A 304 2.63 -22.79 0.50
N ILE A 305 2.88 -22.18 -0.64
CA ILE A 305 2.47 -20.80 -0.93
C ILE A 305 1.51 -20.75 -2.12
N ASN A 306 0.64 -19.75 -2.12
CA ASN A 306 -0.08 -19.30 -3.30
C ASN A 306 0.75 -18.21 -3.99
N GLY A 307 0.76 -18.27 -5.32
CA GLY A 307 1.57 -17.35 -6.10
C GLY A 307 2.94 -17.90 -6.44
N ASP A 308 3.75 -17.05 -7.03
CA ASP A 308 5.13 -17.35 -7.37
C ASP A 308 6.09 -16.85 -6.28
N LEU A 309 7.35 -17.23 -6.41
CA LEU A 309 8.41 -16.87 -5.49
C LEU A 309 8.62 -15.34 -5.41
N ASP A 310 8.44 -14.62 -6.52
CA ASP A 310 8.67 -13.17 -6.55
C ASP A 310 7.57 -12.42 -5.79
N SER A 311 6.32 -12.85 -5.91
CA SER A 311 5.20 -12.33 -5.12
C SER A 311 5.39 -12.59 -3.62
N PHE A 312 5.85 -13.78 -3.26
CA PHE A 312 6.19 -14.13 -1.88
C PHE A 312 7.36 -13.26 -1.34
N LYS A 313 8.42 -13.08 -2.12
CA LYS A 313 9.54 -12.19 -1.74
C LYS A 313 9.09 -10.74 -1.53
N LYS A 314 8.15 -10.23 -2.35
CA LYS A 314 7.56 -8.89 -2.15
C LYS A 314 6.80 -8.80 -0.84
N GLU A 315 6.03 -9.83 -0.49
CA GLU A 315 5.30 -9.88 0.79
C GLU A 315 6.25 -9.87 1.99
N ILE A 316 7.35 -10.63 1.93
CA ILE A 316 8.39 -10.63 2.96
C ILE A 316 9.06 -9.25 3.11
N ARG A 317 9.41 -8.59 2.00
CA ARG A 317 10.05 -7.27 2.06
C ARG A 317 9.19 -6.21 2.73
N ALA A 318 7.88 -6.32 2.60
CA ALA A 318 6.93 -5.43 3.27
C ALA A 318 6.70 -5.79 4.76
N ASN A 319 7.14 -6.97 5.20
CA ASN A 319 6.94 -7.42 6.57
C ASN A 319 7.94 -6.73 7.51
N PRO A 320 7.47 -6.04 8.57
CA PRO A 320 8.36 -5.27 9.45
C PRO A 320 9.26 -6.14 10.36
N TYR A 321 8.98 -7.44 10.45
CA TYR A 321 9.71 -8.38 11.33
C TYR A 321 10.70 -9.26 10.57
N LEU A 322 10.64 -9.30 9.25
CA LEU A 322 11.46 -10.18 8.42
C LEU A 322 12.28 -9.38 7.42
N GLN A 323 13.57 -9.64 7.36
CA GLN A 323 14.47 -9.09 6.34
C GLN A 323 14.91 -10.20 5.39
N LEU A 324 14.64 -10.05 4.11
CA LEU A 324 15.10 -10.96 3.07
C LEU A 324 16.61 -10.82 2.88
N ILE A 325 17.34 -11.95 2.93
CA ILE A 325 18.73 -12.05 2.49
C ILE A 325 18.73 -12.76 1.14
N GLU A 326 19.15 -12.07 0.10
CA GLU A 326 19.24 -12.69 -1.23
C GLU A 326 20.46 -13.61 -1.29
N SER A 327 20.22 -14.89 -1.56
CA SER A 327 21.24 -15.87 -1.93
C SER A 327 20.79 -16.62 -3.17
N ASP A 328 21.74 -17.02 -4.02
CA ASP A 328 21.44 -17.68 -5.31
C ASP A 328 20.80 -19.08 -5.14
N GLU A 329 20.91 -19.71 -3.97
CA GLU A 329 20.50 -21.12 -3.77
C GLU A 329 19.28 -21.31 -2.87
N ASN A 330 19.02 -20.40 -1.89
CA ASN A 330 17.91 -20.52 -0.94
C ASN A 330 17.29 -19.19 -0.59
N VAL A 331 16.00 -19.20 -0.30
CA VAL A 331 15.30 -18.03 0.24
C VAL A 331 15.60 -17.95 1.74
N THR A 332 16.43 -17.01 2.14
CA THR A 332 16.84 -16.84 3.53
C THR A 332 16.31 -15.53 4.09
N PHE A 333 15.76 -15.58 5.30
CA PHE A 333 15.32 -14.39 6.05
C PHE A 333 16.09 -14.26 7.35
N VAL A 334 16.10 -13.04 7.88
CA VAL A 334 16.52 -12.76 9.25
C VAL A 334 15.35 -12.18 10.01
N LEU A 335 15.11 -12.67 11.22
CA LEU A 335 14.17 -12.03 12.14
C LEU A 335 14.82 -10.75 12.66
N ILE A 336 14.11 -9.62 12.48
CA ILE A 336 14.56 -8.30 12.99
C ILE A 336 14.22 -8.25 14.47
N SER A 337 15.24 -8.25 15.31
CA SER A 337 15.11 -8.01 16.75
C SER A 337 15.05 -6.49 16.97
N ASN A 338 13.91 -5.98 17.40
CA ASN A 338 13.79 -4.60 17.90
C ASN A 338 14.10 -4.56 19.40
#